data_38dd1a04aaa1a327177ea004f48c79c8
#
_entry.id   38dd1a04aaa1a327177ea004f48c79c8
#
_cell.length_a   1.000
_cell.length_b   1.000
_cell.length_c   1.000
_cell.angle_alpha   90.00
_cell.angle_beta   90.00
_cell.angle_gamma   90.00
#
_symmetry.space_group_name_H-M   'P 1'
#
loop_
_entity.id
_entity.type
_entity.pdbx_description
1 polymer ?
#
loop_
_entity_poly.entity_id
_entity_poly.type
_entity_poly.pdbx_seq_one_letter_code
_entity_poly.pdbx_strand_id
1 'polypeptide(L)'
;MRNDVLIIGAGPTGLVLALWLTKLGVKVRIIDKTAEAGTTSRALAVQARTLELYRQLDLADTVVARGHKVPAVNLWVRGEPKAHLSFETIGSDLTPYSFLQIFPQDEHERLVIARLEGLGVSVERRTELVSFTDEGEHITAFLRGPEGQDEVCKASFIAGCDGARSIVREMIGTGFSGGTYRQLFYVADVEAAGPAVDGELHVDLDEADFLAVFPLADKARARLIGTVRDERADRAAALKFEDVSDRAINNLKVQVNKVNWFSTYHVHHRVTSHFRKGRAFLLGDAAHIHSPAGGQGMNTGIGDAINLAWKLAAVLAGRAPEKLLDSYEAERIGFARRLVATTDRVFSFVTAEGRIADILRTRVAPVLIPKITQFEIAREYLFRTVSQIILNYRHGPLSRGAAGHVHGGDRLPWVSVGGKDNFTSLTAMTWQIHVYGTPSAELTGWCAGHYVPLHVFDWRSEHETAGLARDAVYLLRPDTYVALADTSGAPNTLNHYCAEHRIQLLDDGGR
;
A
#
# COMPACT_ATOMS: atom_id res chain seq x y z
N MET A 1 29.07 -7.13 -14.31
CA MET A 1 28.15 -8.20 -13.79
C MET A 1 26.74 -7.88 -14.23
N ARG A 2 25.91 -8.86 -14.56
CA ARG A 2 24.50 -8.62 -14.92
C ARG A 2 23.69 -8.59 -13.62
N ASN A 3 22.86 -7.57 -13.42
CA ASN A 3 21.87 -7.52 -12.36
C ASN A 3 20.61 -8.29 -12.79
N ASP A 4 19.85 -8.81 -11.83
CA ASP A 4 18.59 -9.44 -12.14
C ASP A 4 17.49 -8.37 -12.34
N VAL A 5 17.43 -7.39 -11.43
CA VAL A 5 16.45 -6.29 -11.50
C VAL A 5 17.15 -4.94 -11.27
N LEU A 6 16.94 -4.00 -12.21
CA LEU A 6 17.29 -2.59 -12.05
C LEU A 6 16.05 -1.81 -11.59
N ILE A 7 16.14 -1.16 -10.43
CA ILE A 7 15.06 -0.38 -9.81
C ILE A 7 15.38 1.09 -9.96
N ILE A 8 14.48 1.85 -10.59
CA ILE A 8 14.61 3.28 -10.81
C ILE A 8 13.71 4.02 -9.81
N GLY A 9 14.36 4.73 -8.89
CA GLY A 9 13.70 5.47 -7.80
C GLY A 9 13.74 4.74 -6.46
N ALA A 10 14.24 5.43 -5.44
CA ALA A 10 14.37 4.96 -4.07
C ALA A 10 13.39 5.65 -3.10
N GLY A 11 12.16 5.87 -3.56
CA GLY A 11 11.00 6.13 -2.70
C GLY A 11 10.48 4.85 -2.06
N PRO A 12 9.40 4.91 -1.24
CA PRO A 12 8.88 3.76 -0.49
C PRO A 12 8.63 2.52 -1.35
N THR A 13 8.06 2.70 -2.54
CA THR A 13 7.76 1.61 -3.48
C THR A 13 9.03 0.89 -3.95
N GLY A 14 10.04 1.63 -4.42
CA GLY A 14 11.29 1.05 -4.91
C GLY A 14 12.12 0.41 -3.79
N LEU A 15 12.17 1.04 -2.63
CA LEU A 15 12.85 0.51 -1.46
C LEU A 15 12.23 -0.81 -0.97
N VAL A 16 10.89 -0.90 -0.91
CA VAL A 16 10.20 -2.14 -0.50
C VAL A 16 10.38 -3.22 -1.57
N LEU A 17 10.33 -2.87 -2.87
CA LEU A 17 10.62 -3.81 -3.95
C LEU A 17 12.04 -4.38 -3.82
N ALA A 18 13.04 -3.51 -3.59
CA ALA A 18 14.43 -3.92 -3.40
C ALA A 18 14.58 -4.86 -2.20
N LEU A 19 13.93 -4.53 -1.06
CA LEU A 19 14.01 -5.32 0.15
C LEU A 19 13.37 -6.72 -0.02
N TRP A 20 12.20 -6.79 -0.64
CA TRP A 20 11.53 -8.06 -0.95
C TRP A 20 12.37 -8.94 -1.86
N LEU A 21 12.86 -8.39 -2.97
CA LEU A 21 13.68 -9.10 -3.94
C LEU A 21 14.99 -9.60 -3.29
N THR A 22 15.65 -8.77 -2.49
CA THR A 22 16.87 -9.15 -1.77
C THR A 22 16.61 -10.30 -0.80
N LYS A 23 15.53 -10.25 -0.02
CA LYS A 23 15.15 -11.37 0.89
C LYS A 23 14.84 -12.67 0.12
N LEU A 24 14.39 -12.57 -1.14
CA LEU A 24 14.15 -13.71 -2.02
C LEU A 24 15.40 -14.13 -2.83
N GLY A 25 16.58 -13.57 -2.55
CA GLY A 25 17.85 -13.96 -3.18
C GLY A 25 18.07 -13.37 -4.58
N VAL A 26 17.27 -12.39 -5.00
CA VAL A 26 17.40 -11.72 -6.30
C VAL A 26 18.45 -10.61 -6.22
N LYS A 27 19.35 -10.51 -7.19
CA LYS A 27 20.37 -9.46 -7.29
C LYS A 27 19.75 -8.17 -7.81
N VAL A 28 19.60 -7.20 -6.92
CA VAL A 28 19.03 -5.90 -7.26
C VAL A 28 20.10 -4.83 -7.38
N ARG A 29 19.84 -3.86 -8.27
CA ARG A 29 20.50 -2.56 -8.31
C ARG A 29 19.43 -1.50 -8.19
N ILE A 30 19.53 -0.62 -7.19
CA ILE A 30 18.58 0.46 -6.97
C ILE A 30 19.29 1.80 -7.08
N ILE A 31 18.78 2.66 -7.98
CA ILE A 31 19.34 3.98 -8.24
C ILE A 31 18.30 5.08 -7.95
N ASP A 32 18.78 6.25 -7.59
CA ASP A 32 17.95 7.45 -7.44
C ASP A 32 18.72 8.70 -7.85
N LYS A 33 18.07 9.59 -8.61
CA LYS A 33 18.66 10.85 -9.07
C LYS A 33 18.85 11.88 -7.97
N THR A 34 18.17 11.76 -6.85
CA THR A 34 18.30 12.68 -5.71
C THR A 34 19.58 12.41 -4.93
N ALA A 35 20.12 13.46 -4.31
CA ALA A 35 21.35 13.35 -3.52
C ALA A 35 21.14 12.56 -2.22
N GLU A 36 19.94 12.67 -1.64
CA GLU A 36 19.59 12.12 -0.33
C GLU A 36 18.15 11.61 -0.35
N ALA A 37 17.79 10.82 0.65
CA ALA A 37 16.40 10.49 0.94
C ALA A 37 15.59 11.76 1.22
N GLY A 38 14.31 11.76 0.93
CA GLY A 38 13.44 12.89 1.20
C GLY A 38 13.47 13.26 2.70
N THR A 39 13.73 14.54 2.99
CA THR A 39 13.68 15.07 4.38
C THR A 39 12.30 15.57 4.75
N THR A 40 11.42 15.72 3.76
CA THR A 40 10.05 16.20 3.90
C THR A 40 9.14 15.33 3.05
N SER A 41 8.04 14.88 3.62
CA SER A 41 7.14 13.98 2.92
C SER A 41 5.67 14.35 3.12
N ARG A 42 4.85 14.05 2.12
CA ARG A 42 3.40 14.26 2.17
C ARG A 42 2.68 13.06 2.76
N ALA A 43 3.19 11.85 2.53
CA ALA A 43 2.61 10.62 3.06
C ALA A 43 3.05 10.37 4.51
N LEU A 44 2.12 9.87 5.32
CA LEU A 44 2.36 9.54 6.73
C LEU A 44 1.53 8.36 7.24
N ALA A 45 0.48 7.97 6.53
CA ALA A 45 -0.40 6.90 6.96
C ALA A 45 0.10 5.53 6.47
N VAL A 46 0.30 4.59 7.38
CA VAL A 46 0.57 3.19 7.09
C VAL A 46 -0.67 2.38 7.46
N GLN A 47 -1.29 1.76 6.46
CA GLN A 47 -2.54 1.03 6.62
C GLN A 47 -2.32 -0.37 7.22
N ALA A 48 -3.36 -0.94 7.85
CA ALA A 48 -3.28 -2.25 8.46
C ALA A 48 -2.76 -3.33 7.51
N ARG A 49 -3.23 -3.33 6.24
CA ARG A 49 -2.73 -4.29 5.24
C ARG A 49 -1.22 -4.18 5.00
N THR A 50 -0.69 -2.98 4.97
CA THR A 50 0.76 -2.76 4.82
C THR A 50 1.53 -3.28 6.05
N LEU A 51 1.02 -3.07 7.27
CA LEU A 51 1.62 -3.61 8.48
C LEU A 51 1.60 -5.15 8.50
N GLU A 52 0.52 -5.79 8.04
CA GLU A 52 0.47 -7.25 7.88
C GLU A 52 1.57 -7.77 6.96
N LEU A 53 1.76 -7.11 5.81
CA LEU A 53 2.81 -7.45 4.86
C LEU A 53 4.21 -7.12 5.40
N TYR A 54 4.32 -6.11 6.25
CA TYR A 54 5.59 -5.74 6.91
C TYR A 54 6.04 -6.73 7.98
N ARG A 55 5.16 -7.60 8.51
CA ARG A 55 5.59 -8.75 9.32
C ARG A 55 6.57 -9.64 8.56
N GLN A 56 6.38 -9.81 7.25
CA GLN A 56 7.27 -10.60 6.39
C GLN A 56 8.66 -9.99 6.22
N LEU A 57 8.78 -8.68 6.46
CA LEU A 57 10.04 -7.93 6.36
C LEU A 57 10.69 -7.62 7.71
N ASP A 58 10.08 -8.08 8.81
CA ASP A 58 10.47 -7.74 10.19
C ASP A 58 10.46 -6.22 10.46
N LEU A 59 9.53 -5.50 9.81
CA LEU A 59 9.39 -4.05 9.92
C LEU A 59 8.18 -3.62 10.75
N ALA A 60 7.13 -4.45 10.86
CA ALA A 60 5.87 -4.07 11.45
C ALA A 60 6.01 -3.55 12.89
N ASP A 61 6.71 -4.28 13.75
CA ASP A 61 6.88 -3.90 15.15
C ASP A 61 7.67 -2.59 15.30
N THR A 62 8.70 -2.40 14.46
CA THR A 62 9.48 -1.16 14.46
C THR A 62 8.65 0.04 14.00
N VAL A 63 7.85 -0.12 12.94
CA VAL A 63 6.94 0.94 12.43
C VAL A 63 5.89 1.29 13.47
N VAL A 64 5.31 0.29 14.14
CA VAL A 64 4.31 0.49 15.19
C VAL A 64 4.93 1.16 16.43
N ALA A 65 6.12 0.74 16.84
CA ALA A 65 6.78 1.28 18.04
C ALA A 65 7.31 2.72 17.84
N ARG A 66 7.77 3.05 16.63
CA ARG A 66 8.35 4.39 16.35
C ARG A 66 7.33 5.40 15.86
N GLY A 67 6.20 4.95 15.33
CA GLY A 67 5.14 5.82 14.85
C GLY A 67 4.09 6.11 15.93
N HIS A 68 2.99 6.72 15.51
CA HIS A 68 1.85 7.03 16.37
C HIS A 68 0.61 6.23 15.96
N LYS A 69 -0.02 5.55 16.92
CA LYS A 69 -1.28 4.83 16.71
C LYS A 69 -2.45 5.80 16.85
N VAL A 70 -3.21 5.98 15.79
CA VAL A 70 -4.46 6.76 15.82
C VAL A 70 -5.62 5.81 16.05
N PRO A 71 -6.26 5.85 17.22
CA PRO A 71 -7.34 4.91 17.56
C PRO A 71 -8.68 5.29 16.93
N ALA A 72 -8.87 6.57 16.56
CA ALA A 72 -10.14 7.09 16.09
C ALA A 72 -10.00 8.25 15.11
N VAL A 73 -11.07 8.49 14.36
CA VAL A 73 -11.26 9.67 13.51
C VAL A 73 -12.45 10.48 14.00
N ASN A 74 -12.27 11.78 14.18
CA ASN A 74 -13.27 12.74 14.57
C ASN A 74 -13.67 13.60 13.36
N LEU A 75 -14.96 13.62 13.05
CA LEU A 75 -15.53 14.49 12.04
C LEU A 75 -16.11 15.74 12.68
N TRP A 76 -15.68 16.89 12.20
CA TRP A 76 -16.16 18.21 12.60
C TRP A 76 -16.87 18.90 11.45
N VAL A 77 -17.83 19.72 11.76
CA VAL A 77 -18.52 20.59 10.80
C VAL A 77 -18.78 21.93 11.45
N ARG A 78 -18.22 22.99 10.88
CA ARG A 78 -18.36 24.37 11.40
C ARG A 78 -17.97 24.51 12.86
N GLY A 79 -16.89 23.85 13.27
CA GLY A 79 -16.37 23.94 14.63
C GLY A 79 -17.09 23.08 15.68
N GLU A 80 -18.02 22.23 15.25
CA GLU A 80 -18.72 21.30 16.13
C GLU A 80 -18.40 19.84 15.81
N PRO A 81 -18.05 19.00 16.80
CA PRO A 81 -17.86 17.58 16.59
C PRO A 81 -19.20 16.91 16.21
N LYS A 82 -19.23 16.13 15.13
CA LYS A 82 -20.42 15.48 14.61
C LYS A 82 -20.36 13.96 14.62
N ALA A 83 -19.16 13.36 14.51
CA ALA A 83 -18.99 11.93 14.60
C ALA A 83 -17.62 11.57 15.18
N HIS A 84 -17.59 10.49 15.94
CA HIS A 84 -16.37 9.84 16.44
C HIS A 84 -16.40 8.37 16.00
N LEU A 85 -15.37 7.93 15.26
CA LEU A 85 -15.24 6.60 14.69
C LEU A 85 -14.02 5.91 15.28
N SER A 86 -14.22 5.03 16.25
CA SER A 86 -13.15 4.24 16.83
C SER A 86 -12.81 3.04 15.95
N PHE A 87 -11.53 2.90 15.59
CA PHE A 87 -11.02 1.76 14.82
C PHE A 87 -10.93 0.49 15.67
N GLU A 88 -10.63 0.61 16.95
CA GLU A 88 -10.45 -0.52 17.86
C GLU A 88 -11.69 -1.39 17.94
N THR A 89 -12.86 -0.76 18.05
CA THR A 89 -14.14 -1.49 18.15
C THR A 89 -14.59 -2.13 16.83
N ILE A 90 -13.99 -1.75 15.69
CA ILE A 90 -14.43 -2.19 14.36
C ILE A 90 -13.51 -3.24 13.77
N GLY A 91 -12.21 -3.17 14.06
CA GLY A 91 -11.17 -3.92 13.37
C GLY A 91 -10.52 -5.05 14.17
N SER A 92 -10.86 -5.20 15.47
CA SER A 92 -10.20 -6.15 16.38
C SER A 92 -10.23 -7.61 15.91
N ASP A 93 -11.31 -8.00 15.21
CA ASP A 93 -11.49 -9.36 14.70
C ASP A 93 -11.05 -9.53 13.24
N LEU A 94 -10.59 -8.44 12.61
CA LEU A 94 -10.25 -8.41 11.18
C LEU A 94 -8.75 -8.39 10.92
N THR A 95 -7.97 -7.85 11.86
CA THR A 95 -6.54 -7.62 11.70
C THR A 95 -5.87 -7.40 13.05
N PRO A 96 -4.57 -7.74 13.21
CA PRO A 96 -3.82 -7.40 14.42
C PRO A 96 -3.54 -5.88 14.56
N TYR A 97 -3.92 -5.08 13.57
CA TYR A 97 -3.64 -3.64 13.48
C TYR A 97 -4.93 -2.82 13.32
N SER A 98 -5.79 -2.85 14.35
CA SER A 98 -7.08 -2.13 14.36
C SER A 98 -6.92 -0.64 14.69
N PHE A 99 -5.99 0.05 14.02
CA PHE A 99 -5.71 1.48 14.16
C PHE A 99 -5.11 2.03 12.86
N LEU A 100 -5.13 3.34 12.69
CA LEU A 100 -4.35 3.99 11.65
C LEU A 100 -2.96 4.29 12.22
N GLN A 101 -1.91 3.76 11.57
CA GLN A 101 -0.53 4.03 11.98
C GLN A 101 -0.02 5.29 11.27
N ILE A 102 0.40 6.27 12.03
CA ILE A 102 1.12 7.43 11.50
C ILE A 102 2.62 7.18 11.62
N PHE A 103 3.27 7.11 10.46
CA PHE A 103 4.70 6.94 10.34
C PHE A 103 5.16 7.69 9.09
N PRO A 104 5.75 8.89 9.24
CA PRO A 104 6.12 9.75 8.12
C PRO A 104 6.99 9.03 7.08
N GLN A 105 6.79 9.34 5.81
CA GLN A 105 7.47 8.67 4.70
C GLN A 105 9.01 8.76 4.80
N ASP A 106 9.55 9.89 5.25
CA ASP A 106 10.99 10.08 5.43
C ASP A 106 11.56 9.13 6.51
N GLU A 107 10.83 8.89 7.62
CA GLU A 107 11.17 7.89 8.62
C GLU A 107 11.10 6.47 8.05
N HIS A 108 10.06 6.23 7.23
CA HIS A 108 9.87 4.97 6.55
C HIS A 108 11.02 4.67 5.56
N GLU A 109 11.40 5.63 4.74
CA GLU A 109 12.52 5.50 3.80
C GLU A 109 13.83 5.20 4.55
N ARG A 110 14.15 5.96 5.61
CA ARG A 110 15.33 5.71 6.45
C ARG A 110 15.35 4.30 7.05
N LEU A 111 14.20 3.82 7.54
CA LEU A 111 14.08 2.48 8.10
C LEU A 111 14.38 1.39 7.06
N VAL A 112 13.78 1.50 5.87
CA VAL A 112 13.95 0.49 4.81
C VAL A 112 15.37 0.55 4.23
N ILE A 113 15.95 1.74 4.06
CA ILE A 113 17.36 1.91 3.63
C ILE A 113 18.31 1.22 4.61
N ALA A 114 18.17 1.48 5.90
CA ALA A 114 19.00 0.84 6.92
C ALA A 114 18.88 -0.71 6.90
N ARG A 115 17.67 -1.22 6.59
CA ARG A 115 17.44 -2.67 6.46
C ARG A 115 18.12 -3.23 5.21
N LEU A 116 18.08 -2.52 4.09
CA LEU A 116 18.76 -2.89 2.85
C LEU A 116 20.29 -2.90 3.02
N GLU A 117 20.84 -1.87 3.65
CA GLU A 117 22.28 -1.76 3.95
C GLU A 117 22.74 -2.93 4.82
N GLY A 118 21.95 -3.32 5.83
CA GLY A 118 22.19 -4.51 6.65
C GLY A 118 22.20 -5.82 5.85
N LEU A 119 21.61 -5.84 4.65
CA LEU A 119 21.63 -6.97 3.71
C LEU A 119 22.67 -6.80 2.58
N GLY A 120 23.52 -5.77 2.65
CA GLY A 120 24.56 -5.49 1.68
C GLY A 120 24.08 -4.80 0.39
N VAL A 121 22.88 -4.22 0.40
CA VAL A 121 22.33 -3.45 -0.73
C VAL A 121 22.28 -1.98 -0.36
N SER A 122 22.94 -1.12 -1.15
CA SER A 122 22.92 0.33 -1.00
C SER A 122 22.19 1.01 -2.14
N VAL A 123 21.55 2.15 -1.83
CA VAL A 123 20.91 3.01 -2.84
C VAL A 123 22.01 3.86 -3.51
N GLU A 124 22.14 3.73 -4.82
CA GLU A 124 23.04 4.58 -5.60
C GLU A 124 22.39 5.94 -5.85
N ARG A 125 22.75 6.92 -5.06
CA ARG A 125 22.25 8.30 -5.14
C ARG A 125 22.96 9.08 -6.24
N ARG A 126 22.34 10.19 -6.71
CA ARG A 126 22.79 11.03 -7.82
C ARG A 126 23.07 10.22 -9.10
N THR A 127 22.33 9.12 -9.24
CA THR A 127 22.43 8.24 -10.41
C THR A 127 21.09 8.24 -11.12
N GLU A 128 21.09 8.68 -12.38
CA GLU A 128 19.88 8.88 -13.18
C GLU A 128 19.82 7.90 -14.35
N LEU A 129 18.63 7.36 -14.61
CA LEU A 129 18.34 6.66 -15.85
C LEU A 129 18.22 7.71 -16.98
N VAL A 130 19.07 7.59 -18.00
CA VAL A 130 19.00 8.43 -19.21
C VAL A 130 18.10 7.79 -20.26
N SER A 131 18.33 6.50 -20.51
CA SER A 131 17.53 5.72 -21.46
C SER A 131 17.70 4.21 -21.21
N PHE A 132 16.83 3.41 -21.83
CA PHE A 132 17.03 1.96 -21.88
C PHE A 132 16.43 1.36 -23.15
N THR A 133 16.90 0.16 -23.51
CA THR A 133 16.36 -0.67 -24.59
C THR A 133 16.01 -2.05 -24.03
N ASP A 134 14.85 -2.56 -24.40
CA ASP A 134 14.46 -3.96 -24.16
C ASP A 134 14.96 -4.79 -25.36
N GLU A 135 15.98 -5.61 -25.13
CA GLU A 135 16.61 -6.47 -26.15
C GLU A 135 15.88 -7.83 -26.29
N GLY A 136 14.74 -8.00 -25.61
CA GLY A 136 13.97 -9.25 -25.55
C GLY A 136 14.48 -10.23 -24.47
N GLU A 137 15.78 -10.44 -24.33
CA GLU A 137 16.37 -11.29 -23.28
C GLU A 137 16.85 -10.52 -22.05
N HIS A 138 17.11 -9.23 -22.19
CA HIS A 138 17.57 -8.35 -21.12
C HIS A 138 17.30 -6.88 -21.45
N ILE A 139 17.39 -6.05 -20.44
CA ILE A 139 17.40 -4.59 -20.56
C ILE A 139 18.85 -4.12 -20.65
N THR A 140 19.11 -3.22 -21.58
CA THR A 140 20.34 -2.41 -21.64
C THR A 140 19.97 -0.98 -21.25
N ALA A 141 20.40 -0.52 -20.07
CA ALA A 141 20.11 0.80 -19.52
C ALA A 141 21.36 1.69 -19.59
N PHE A 142 21.17 2.95 -19.97
CA PHE A 142 22.18 4.01 -19.96
C PHE A 142 21.93 4.89 -18.73
N LEU A 143 22.91 4.92 -17.84
CA LEU A 143 22.84 5.63 -16.57
C LEU A 143 23.81 6.80 -16.58
N ARG A 144 23.49 7.86 -15.85
CA ARG A 144 24.40 8.97 -15.56
C ARG A 144 24.68 9.01 -14.07
N GLY A 145 25.93 8.86 -13.71
CA GLY A 145 26.40 8.84 -12.33
C GLY A 145 26.62 10.24 -11.74
N PRO A 146 27.04 10.31 -10.45
CA PRO A 146 27.12 11.55 -9.68
C PRO A 146 28.10 12.60 -10.21
N GLU A 147 29.13 12.18 -10.94
CA GLU A 147 30.12 13.07 -11.55
C GLU A 147 29.80 13.36 -13.05
N GLY A 148 28.62 12.97 -13.51
CA GLY A 148 28.17 13.13 -14.90
C GLY A 148 28.72 12.05 -15.85
N GLN A 149 29.41 11.03 -15.33
CA GLN A 149 29.90 9.90 -16.13
C GLN A 149 28.73 9.03 -16.61
N ASP A 150 28.76 8.64 -17.86
CA ASP A 150 27.80 7.71 -18.43
C ASP A 150 28.24 6.26 -18.19
N GLU A 151 27.28 5.41 -17.84
CA GLU A 151 27.47 3.97 -17.58
C GLU A 151 26.42 3.15 -18.33
N VAL A 152 26.81 1.99 -18.84
CA VAL A 152 25.88 1.00 -19.39
C VAL A 152 25.65 -0.10 -18.37
N CYS A 153 24.39 -0.28 -17.97
CA CYS A 153 23.95 -1.32 -17.05
C CYS A 153 23.08 -2.35 -17.77
N LYS A 154 23.36 -3.63 -17.55
CA LYS A 154 22.51 -4.72 -18.05
C LYS A 154 21.74 -5.37 -16.90
N ALA A 155 20.43 -5.58 -17.09
CA ALA A 155 19.56 -6.25 -16.14
C ALA A 155 18.56 -7.17 -16.84
N SER A 156 18.03 -8.18 -16.14
CA SER A 156 16.98 -9.03 -16.70
C SER A 156 15.65 -8.29 -16.81
N PHE A 157 15.36 -7.42 -15.83
CA PHE A 157 14.15 -6.59 -15.79
C PHE A 157 14.46 -5.18 -15.28
N ILE A 158 13.59 -4.21 -15.62
CA ILE A 158 13.63 -2.85 -15.09
C ILE A 158 12.29 -2.51 -14.42
N ALA A 159 12.34 -1.90 -13.23
CA ALA A 159 11.20 -1.48 -12.46
C ALA A 159 11.21 0.04 -12.27
N GLY A 160 10.27 0.76 -12.88
CA GLY A 160 10.06 2.19 -12.71
C GLY A 160 9.27 2.47 -11.43
N CYS A 161 9.98 2.91 -10.40
CA CYS A 161 9.47 3.41 -9.12
C CYS A 161 9.80 4.91 -8.98
N ASP A 162 9.96 5.61 -10.10
CA ASP A 162 10.53 6.95 -10.27
C ASP A 162 9.48 8.07 -10.21
N GLY A 163 8.30 7.73 -9.66
CA GLY A 163 7.28 8.67 -9.25
C GLY A 163 6.48 9.27 -10.42
N ALA A 164 5.77 10.35 -10.11
CA ALA A 164 4.81 10.99 -11.02
C ALA A 164 5.40 11.40 -12.39
N ARG A 165 6.67 11.74 -12.43
CA ARG A 165 7.41 12.13 -13.64
C ARG A 165 8.32 10.99 -14.13
N SER A 166 7.77 9.77 -14.18
CA SER A 166 8.51 8.55 -14.52
C SER A 166 9.07 8.60 -15.93
N ILE A 167 10.39 8.51 -16.04
CA ILE A 167 11.08 8.34 -17.32
C ILE A 167 10.85 6.93 -17.87
N VAL A 168 10.74 5.92 -17.01
CA VAL A 168 10.44 4.54 -17.44
C VAL A 168 9.08 4.50 -18.16
N ARG A 169 8.05 5.15 -17.60
CA ARG A 169 6.72 5.27 -18.22
C ARG A 169 6.80 5.96 -19.59
N GLU A 170 7.51 7.06 -19.68
CA GLU A 170 7.68 7.80 -20.94
C GLU A 170 8.35 6.93 -22.01
N MET A 171 9.40 6.21 -21.66
CA MET A 171 10.16 5.37 -22.59
C MET A 171 9.38 4.15 -23.08
N ILE A 172 8.56 3.51 -22.24
CA ILE A 172 7.72 2.42 -22.72
C ILE A 172 6.49 2.91 -23.49
N GLY A 173 6.27 4.24 -23.55
CA GLY A 173 5.23 4.86 -24.36
C GLY A 173 3.81 4.53 -23.90
N THR A 174 3.60 4.30 -22.59
CA THR A 174 2.26 4.13 -22.03
C THR A 174 1.71 5.47 -21.59
N GLY A 175 0.43 5.74 -21.92
CA GLY A 175 -0.23 6.98 -21.56
C GLY A 175 -0.42 7.11 -20.04
N PHE A 176 -0.70 8.33 -19.57
CA PHE A 176 -1.00 8.62 -18.16
C PHE A 176 -2.30 9.42 -18.07
N SER A 177 -3.41 8.74 -18.28
CA SER A 177 -4.74 9.33 -18.38
C SER A 177 -5.28 9.77 -17.04
N GLY A 178 -5.98 10.90 -17.00
CA GLY A 178 -6.58 11.49 -15.79
C GLY A 178 -6.56 13.00 -15.83
N GLY A 179 -6.59 13.62 -14.65
CA GLY A 179 -6.68 15.07 -14.51
C GLY A 179 -5.89 15.61 -13.32
N THR A 180 -6.06 16.90 -13.12
CA THR A 180 -5.54 17.67 -11.98
C THR A 180 -6.70 18.44 -11.38
N TYR A 181 -6.87 18.38 -10.07
CA TYR A 181 -7.87 19.18 -9.39
C TYR A 181 -7.51 20.65 -9.41
N ARG A 182 -8.53 21.51 -9.46
CA ARG A 182 -8.35 22.97 -9.45
C ARG A 182 -7.81 23.46 -8.11
N GLN A 183 -8.26 22.83 -7.03
CA GLN A 183 -7.92 23.22 -5.67
C GLN A 183 -6.43 22.99 -5.41
N LEU A 184 -5.80 23.99 -4.82
CA LEU A 184 -4.46 23.92 -4.27
C LEU A 184 -4.54 23.40 -2.82
N PHE A 185 -3.69 22.47 -2.47
CA PHE A 185 -3.57 21.93 -1.11
C PHE A 185 -2.28 22.43 -0.46
N TYR A 186 -2.34 22.52 0.85
CA TYR A 186 -1.14 22.69 1.65
C TYR A 186 -0.93 21.55 2.62
N VAL A 187 0.30 21.35 3.02
CA VAL A 187 0.71 20.51 4.14
C VAL A 187 1.65 21.33 5.02
N ALA A 188 1.42 21.27 6.33
CA ALA A 188 2.25 21.95 7.31
C ALA A 188 2.54 21.04 8.50
N ASP A 189 3.81 20.92 8.89
CA ASP A 189 4.20 20.33 10.16
C ASP A 189 4.34 21.44 11.20
N VAL A 190 3.55 21.33 12.27
CA VAL A 190 3.42 22.37 13.27
C VAL A 190 3.63 21.85 14.69
N GLU A 191 4.09 22.74 15.57
CA GLU A 191 3.92 22.60 17.00
C GLU A 191 2.61 23.29 17.37
N ALA A 192 1.68 22.56 17.94
CA ALA A 192 0.33 23.06 18.18
C ALA A 192 -0.26 22.51 19.48
N ALA A 193 -1.31 23.20 19.95
CA ALA A 193 -2.10 22.81 21.09
C ALA A 193 -3.61 22.97 20.77
N GLY A 194 -4.44 22.36 21.55
CA GLY A 194 -5.91 22.49 21.42
C GLY A 194 -6.63 21.14 21.40
N PRO A 195 -7.98 21.17 21.40
CA PRO A 195 -8.80 19.96 21.49
C PRO A 195 -8.60 18.97 20.33
N ALA A 196 -8.20 19.46 19.14
CA ALA A 196 -7.93 18.61 17.98
C ALA A 196 -6.43 18.20 17.87
N VAL A 197 -5.67 18.36 18.97
CA VAL A 197 -4.27 17.89 19.09
C VAL A 197 -4.19 16.96 20.30
N ASP A 198 -4.99 15.92 20.28
CA ASP A 198 -5.20 14.96 21.39
C ASP A 198 -4.66 13.56 21.10
N GLY A 199 -4.07 13.35 19.91
CA GLY A 199 -3.55 12.07 19.47
C GLY A 199 -4.50 11.30 18.54
N GLU A 200 -5.67 11.85 18.23
CA GLU A 200 -6.61 11.32 17.25
C GLU A 200 -6.56 12.11 15.92
N LEU A 201 -7.13 11.55 14.87
CA LEU A 201 -7.30 12.26 13.60
C LEU A 201 -8.57 13.11 13.65
N HIS A 202 -8.42 14.39 13.35
CA HIS A 202 -9.56 15.31 13.25
C HIS A 202 -9.68 15.82 11.82
N VAL A 203 -10.91 15.82 11.30
CA VAL A 203 -11.24 16.28 9.95
C VAL A 203 -12.38 17.29 10.04
N ASP A 204 -12.14 18.52 9.60
CA ASP A 204 -13.18 19.56 9.48
C ASP A 204 -13.66 19.67 8.03
N LEU A 205 -14.97 19.66 7.87
CA LEU A 205 -15.68 19.89 6.61
C LEU A 205 -16.49 21.16 6.73
N ASP A 206 -15.98 22.25 6.15
CA ASP A 206 -16.70 23.52 6.06
C ASP A 206 -17.11 23.82 4.60
N GLU A 207 -17.77 24.98 4.36
CA GLU A 207 -18.34 25.35 3.08
C GLU A 207 -17.30 25.44 1.94
N ALA A 208 -16.09 25.93 2.24
CA ALA A 208 -15.03 26.13 1.25
C ALA A 208 -13.65 25.63 1.72
N ASP A 209 -13.53 25.23 2.98
CA ASP A 209 -12.25 24.88 3.59
C ASP A 209 -12.30 23.42 4.09
N PHE A 210 -11.31 22.66 3.73
CA PHE A 210 -11.04 21.32 4.29
C PHE A 210 -9.78 21.40 5.14
N LEU A 211 -9.82 20.79 6.31
CA LEU A 211 -8.63 20.61 7.15
C LEU A 211 -8.64 19.24 7.82
N ALA A 212 -7.54 18.52 7.69
CA ALA A 212 -7.25 17.34 8.48
C ALA A 212 -6.04 17.58 9.38
N VAL A 213 -6.17 17.25 10.67
CA VAL A 213 -5.12 17.34 11.69
C VAL A 213 -4.68 15.94 12.06
N PHE A 214 -3.49 15.56 11.61
CA PHE A 214 -2.88 14.26 11.91
C PHE A 214 -1.92 14.42 13.09
N PRO A 215 -2.04 13.62 14.16
CA PRO A 215 -1.05 13.61 15.21
C PRO A 215 0.28 13.06 14.69
N LEU A 216 1.39 13.58 15.18
CA LEU A 216 2.72 13.01 14.98
C LEU A 216 3.18 12.31 16.28
N ALA A 217 4.30 11.58 16.23
CA ALA A 217 4.78 10.79 17.35
C ALA A 217 5.02 11.61 18.64
N ASP A 218 5.35 12.88 18.49
CA ASP A 218 5.47 13.84 19.61
C ASP A 218 4.11 14.51 19.86
N LYS A 219 3.63 14.48 21.11
CA LYS A 219 2.30 14.95 21.52
C LYS A 219 2.00 16.43 21.22
N ALA A 220 3.02 17.26 21.08
CA ALA A 220 2.88 18.68 20.75
C ALA A 220 2.97 18.96 19.24
N ARG A 221 3.13 17.93 18.41
CA ARG A 221 3.32 18.06 16.95
C ARG A 221 2.16 17.48 16.19
N ALA A 222 1.73 18.21 15.17
CA ALA A 222 0.69 17.76 14.25
C ALA A 222 1.08 18.08 12.80
N ARG A 223 0.54 17.30 11.86
CA ARG A 223 0.53 17.62 10.44
C ARG A 223 -0.84 18.09 10.02
N LEU A 224 -0.89 19.31 9.52
CA LEU A 224 -2.08 19.91 8.96
C LEU A 224 -2.09 19.65 7.44
N ILE A 225 -3.20 19.16 6.91
CA ILE A 225 -3.44 19.03 5.46
C ILE A 225 -4.74 19.73 5.16
N GLY A 226 -4.69 20.78 4.35
CA GLY A 226 -5.87 21.59 4.06
C GLY A 226 -5.88 22.16 2.65
N THR A 227 -6.98 22.81 2.30
CA THR A 227 -7.16 23.49 1.02
C THR A 227 -6.74 24.96 1.13
N VAL A 228 -6.20 25.49 0.03
CA VAL A 228 -5.97 26.94 -0.16
C VAL A 228 -7.10 27.49 -1.01
N ARG A 229 -7.66 28.64 -0.62
CA ARG A 229 -8.73 29.30 -1.40
C ARG A 229 -8.24 29.72 -2.79
N ASP A 230 -9.11 29.56 -3.78
CA ASP A 230 -8.84 29.81 -5.22
C ASP A 230 -8.24 31.19 -5.50
N GLU A 231 -8.64 32.23 -4.76
CA GLU A 231 -8.13 33.59 -4.92
C GLU A 231 -6.60 33.73 -4.75
N ARG A 232 -5.96 32.73 -4.11
CA ARG A 232 -4.52 32.69 -3.84
C ARG A 232 -3.77 31.60 -4.61
N ALA A 233 -4.50 30.71 -5.29
CA ALA A 233 -3.92 29.54 -5.96
C ALA A 233 -2.93 29.90 -7.08
N ASP A 234 -3.12 31.04 -7.75
CA ASP A 234 -2.25 31.54 -8.82
C ASP A 234 -0.83 31.92 -8.32
N ARG A 235 -0.64 32.04 -7.00
CA ARG A 235 0.64 32.38 -6.35
C ARG A 235 1.25 31.21 -5.57
N ALA A 236 0.89 29.98 -5.90
CA ALA A 236 1.23 28.75 -5.16
C ALA A 236 2.69 28.65 -4.67
N ALA A 237 3.65 29.05 -5.50
CA ALA A 237 5.08 28.98 -5.17
C ALA A 237 5.56 30.04 -4.16
N ALA A 238 4.77 31.09 -3.92
CA ALA A 238 5.11 32.21 -3.02
C ALA A 238 4.30 32.18 -1.71
N LEU A 239 3.35 31.23 -1.57
CA LEU A 239 2.50 31.14 -0.37
C LEU A 239 3.29 30.69 0.85
N LYS A 240 2.97 31.33 1.97
CA LYS A 240 3.43 30.93 3.32
C LYS A 240 2.24 30.45 4.15
N PHE A 241 2.53 29.85 5.29
CA PHE A 241 1.49 29.36 6.19
C PHE A 241 0.53 30.47 6.65
N GLU A 242 1.03 31.68 6.86
CA GLU A 242 0.23 32.85 7.25
C GLU A 242 -0.77 33.28 6.15
N ASP A 243 -0.60 32.81 4.93
CA ASP A 243 -1.49 33.09 3.80
C ASP A 243 -2.67 32.11 3.71
N VAL A 244 -2.65 30.98 4.45
CA VAL A 244 -3.78 30.04 4.45
C VAL A 244 -4.93 30.57 5.31
N SER A 245 -6.12 30.03 5.10
CA SER A 245 -7.31 30.44 5.86
C SER A 245 -7.23 29.98 7.30
N ASP A 246 -7.39 30.89 8.26
CA ASP A 246 -7.45 30.58 9.67
C ASP A 246 -8.79 29.94 10.08
N ARG A 247 -9.80 29.98 9.21
CA ARG A 247 -11.17 29.57 9.56
C ARG A 247 -11.25 28.11 9.96
N ALA A 248 -10.71 27.18 9.17
CA ALA A 248 -10.72 25.75 9.47
C ALA A 248 -9.84 25.43 10.68
N ILE A 249 -8.72 26.13 10.86
CA ILE A 249 -7.82 26.03 12.01
C ILE A 249 -8.56 26.44 13.28
N ASN A 250 -9.28 27.58 13.23
CA ASN A 250 -10.07 28.10 14.33
C ASN A 250 -11.30 27.21 14.66
N ASN A 251 -11.95 26.63 13.62
CA ASN A 251 -13.04 25.67 13.81
C ASN A 251 -12.59 24.47 14.64
N LEU A 252 -11.43 23.92 14.38
CA LEU A 252 -10.83 22.81 15.15
C LEU A 252 -10.19 23.27 16.45
N LYS A 253 -10.21 24.58 16.75
CA LYS A 253 -9.59 25.19 17.94
C LYS A 253 -8.12 24.82 18.09
N VAL A 254 -7.40 24.72 16.97
CA VAL A 254 -5.96 24.46 16.93
C VAL A 254 -5.21 25.77 17.13
N GLN A 255 -4.33 25.81 18.12
CA GLN A 255 -3.40 26.92 18.35
C GLN A 255 -2.04 26.52 17.80
N VAL A 256 -1.63 27.11 16.68
CA VAL A 256 -0.34 26.86 16.06
C VAL A 256 0.70 27.76 16.74
N ASN A 257 1.66 27.15 17.44
CA ASN A 257 2.73 27.84 18.14
C ASN A 257 3.94 28.08 17.25
N LYS A 258 4.22 27.11 16.33
CA LYS A 258 5.35 27.18 15.40
C LYS A 258 5.10 26.33 14.17
N VAL A 259 5.49 26.82 13.01
CA VAL A 259 5.52 26.08 11.76
C VAL A 259 6.93 25.59 11.49
N ASN A 260 7.09 24.27 11.47
CA ASN A 260 8.39 23.63 11.23
C ASN A 260 8.64 23.41 9.74
N TRP A 261 7.58 23.16 8.97
CA TRP A 261 7.62 22.97 7.53
C TRP A 261 6.28 23.30 6.90
N PHE A 262 6.31 23.82 5.68
CA PHE A 262 5.14 24.16 4.89
C PHE A 262 5.41 23.92 3.40
N SER A 263 4.43 23.36 2.70
CA SER A 263 4.47 23.20 1.24
C SER A 263 3.07 23.18 0.66
N THR A 264 2.95 23.66 -0.57
CA THR A 264 1.72 23.59 -1.36
C THR A 264 1.87 22.59 -2.50
N TYR A 265 0.74 22.01 -2.96
CA TYR A 265 0.75 21.07 -4.07
C TYR A 265 -0.62 20.95 -4.75
N HIS A 266 -0.60 20.65 -6.04
CA HIS A 266 -1.79 20.22 -6.76
C HIS A 266 -1.98 18.71 -6.63
N VAL A 267 -3.22 18.31 -6.46
CA VAL A 267 -3.61 16.90 -6.42
C VAL A 267 -3.93 16.44 -7.85
N HIS A 268 -3.37 15.30 -8.22
CA HIS A 268 -3.61 14.66 -9.51
C HIS A 268 -4.34 13.32 -9.32
N HIS A 269 -5.10 12.91 -10.33
CA HIS A 269 -5.68 11.58 -10.44
C HIS A 269 -5.37 11.04 -11.84
N ARG A 270 -4.48 10.05 -11.92
CA ARG A 270 -3.99 9.50 -13.19
C ARG A 270 -3.69 8.02 -13.06
N VAL A 271 -3.94 7.24 -14.11
CA VAL A 271 -3.53 5.85 -14.22
C VAL A 271 -2.94 5.62 -15.60
N THR A 272 -1.83 4.91 -15.66
CA THR A 272 -1.24 4.48 -16.94
C THR A 272 -2.10 3.42 -17.61
N SER A 273 -1.99 3.28 -18.92
CA SER A 273 -2.75 2.26 -19.69
C SER A 273 -2.22 0.85 -19.44
N HIS A 274 -0.94 0.70 -19.15
CA HIS A 274 -0.25 -0.58 -18.90
C HIS A 274 0.72 -0.45 -17.73
N PHE A 275 0.80 -1.49 -16.90
CA PHE A 275 1.76 -1.61 -15.80
C PHE A 275 3.00 -2.41 -16.19
N ARG A 276 2.92 -3.12 -17.33
CA ARG A 276 4.01 -3.90 -17.90
C ARG A 276 4.11 -3.67 -19.40
N LYS A 277 5.35 -3.57 -19.92
CA LYS A 277 5.64 -3.69 -21.35
C LYS A 277 6.98 -4.42 -21.52
N GLY A 278 6.93 -5.64 -22.07
CA GLY A 278 8.10 -6.48 -22.14
C GLY A 278 8.71 -6.74 -20.77
N ARG A 279 9.97 -6.35 -20.61
CA ARG A 279 10.75 -6.51 -19.37
C ARG A 279 10.70 -5.28 -18.45
N ALA A 280 9.91 -4.28 -18.79
CA ALA A 280 9.75 -3.06 -18.00
C ALA A 280 8.42 -3.04 -17.24
N PHE A 281 8.47 -2.63 -15.96
CA PHE A 281 7.33 -2.55 -15.04
C PHE A 281 7.21 -1.15 -14.48
N LEU A 282 5.99 -0.72 -14.18
CA LEU A 282 5.66 0.54 -13.50
C LEU A 282 4.97 0.25 -12.18
N LEU A 283 5.40 0.92 -11.10
CA LEU A 283 4.89 0.74 -9.74
C LEU A 283 4.68 2.08 -9.04
N GLY A 284 3.68 2.12 -8.15
CA GLY A 284 3.36 3.31 -7.38
C GLY A 284 3.04 4.51 -8.26
N ASP A 285 3.53 5.69 -7.90
CA ASP A 285 3.24 6.94 -8.62
C ASP A 285 3.72 6.96 -10.09
N ALA A 286 4.63 6.06 -10.48
CA ALA A 286 4.99 5.87 -11.88
C ALA A 286 3.83 5.25 -12.69
N ALA A 287 3.00 4.44 -12.06
CA ALA A 287 1.85 3.76 -12.66
C ALA A 287 0.51 4.47 -12.38
N HIS A 288 0.31 5.01 -11.17
CA HIS A 288 -0.95 5.62 -10.75
C HIS A 288 -0.75 6.69 -9.69
N ILE A 289 -1.48 7.78 -9.81
CA ILE A 289 -1.54 8.87 -8.82
C ILE A 289 -3.00 9.09 -8.48
N HIS A 290 -3.30 9.30 -7.23
CA HIS A 290 -4.65 9.61 -6.77
C HIS A 290 -4.64 10.64 -5.65
N SER A 291 -5.82 11.13 -5.28
CA SER A 291 -5.95 12.10 -4.21
C SER A 291 -5.45 11.53 -2.86
N PRO A 292 -5.01 12.37 -1.92
CA PRO A 292 -4.53 11.94 -0.61
C PRO A 292 -5.64 11.39 0.30
N ALA A 293 -6.90 11.38 -0.17
CA ALA A 293 -8.04 10.90 0.61
C ALA A 293 -7.79 9.48 1.14
N GLY A 294 -7.84 9.33 2.45
CA GLY A 294 -7.63 8.06 3.14
C GLY A 294 -6.17 7.59 3.24
N GLY A 295 -5.17 8.38 2.82
CA GLY A 295 -3.74 8.03 2.96
C GLY A 295 -3.34 6.76 2.19
N GLN A 296 -3.89 6.54 0.98
CA GLN A 296 -3.78 5.28 0.25
C GLN A 296 -2.53 5.15 -0.63
N GLY A 297 -1.93 6.28 -1.11
CA GLY A 297 -0.92 6.29 -2.18
C GLY A 297 0.30 5.43 -1.89
N MET A 298 1.02 5.73 -0.82
CA MET A 298 2.20 5.00 -0.41
C MET A 298 1.90 3.50 -0.22
N ASN A 299 0.80 3.17 0.46
CA ASN A 299 0.38 1.79 0.72
C ASN A 299 0.08 1.01 -0.57
N THR A 300 -0.52 1.67 -1.55
CA THR A 300 -0.81 1.05 -2.86
C THR A 300 0.47 0.75 -3.62
N GLY A 301 1.44 1.68 -3.66
CA GLY A 301 2.74 1.45 -4.27
C GLY A 301 3.54 0.34 -3.58
N ILE A 302 3.48 0.25 -2.25
CA ILE A 302 4.05 -0.86 -1.48
C ILE A 302 3.39 -2.19 -1.86
N GLY A 303 2.05 -2.20 -2.00
CA GLY A 303 1.31 -3.36 -2.47
C GLY A 303 1.68 -3.80 -3.89
N ASP A 304 1.97 -2.85 -4.80
CA ASP A 304 2.49 -3.16 -6.14
C ASP A 304 3.85 -3.85 -6.05
N ALA A 305 4.76 -3.29 -5.24
CA ALA A 305 6.10 -3.83 -5.03
C ALA A 305 6.07 -5.28 -4.55
N ILE A 306 5.26 -5.57 -3.53
CA ILE A 306 5.14 -6.90 -2.94
C ILE A 306 4.49 -7.89 -3.92
N ASN A 307 3.44 -7.46 -4.65
CA ASN A 307 2.79 -8.30 -5.64
C ASN A 307 3.73 -8.67 -6.79
N LEU A 308 4.59 -7.76 -7.23
CA LEU A 308 5.56 -8.02 -8.32
C LEU A 308 6.78 -8.83 -7.84
N ALA A 309 7.28 -8.55 -6.63
CA ALA A 309 8.57 -9.09 -6.14
C ALA A 309 8.64 -10.61 -6.18
N TRP A 310 7.66 -11.31 -5.60
CA TRP A 310 7.67 -12.78 -5.55
C TRP A 310 7.53 -13.40 -6.96
N LYS A 311 6.82 -12.74 -7.86
CA LYS A 311 6.65 -13.18 -9.25
C LYS A 311 7.95 -13.08 -10.03
N LEU A 312 8.66 -11.94 -9.88
CA LEU A 312 9.99 -11.77 -10.47
C LEU A 312 10.98 -12.81 -9.92
N ALA A 313 10.99 -13.03 -8.60
CA ALA A 313 11.84 -14.02 -7.97
C ALA A 313 11.57 -15.44 -8.49
N ALA A 314 10.29 -15.82 -8.62
CA ALA A 314 9.89 -17.13 -9.14
C ALA A 314 10.36 -17.34 -10.61
N VAL A 315 10.20 -16.31 -11.45
CA VAL A 315 10.60 -16.36 -12.86
C VAL A 315 12.13 -16.41 -12.99
N LEU A 316 12.84 -15.57 -12.25
CA LEU A 316 14.32 -15.52 -12.27
C LEU A 316 14.96 -16.80 -11.78
N ALA A 317 14.32 -17.48 -10.81
CA ALA A 317 14.72 -18.80 -10.32
C ALA A 317 14.30 -19.96 -11.25
N GLY A 318 13.63 -19.71 -12.38
CA GLY A 318 13.11 -20.75 -13.27
C GLY A 318 11.94 -21.58 -12.70
N ARG A 319 11.36 -21.12 -11.58
CA ARG A 319 10.23 -21.82 -10.91
C ARG A 319 8.86 -21.50 -11.52
N ALA A 320 8.80 -20.51 -12.40
CA ALA A 320 7.59 -20.14 -13.11
C ALA A 320 7.94 -19.57 -14.51
N PRO A 321 7.04 -19.70 -15.49
CA PRO A 321 7.23 -19.09 -16.79
C PRO A 321 7.10 -17.56 -16.72
N GLU A 322 7.72 -16.85 -17.64
CA GLU A 322 7.66 -15.37 -17.71
C GLU A 322 6.21 -14.86 -17.82
N LYS A 323 5.28 -15.67 -18.34
CA LYS A 323 3.84 -15.38 -18.38
C LYS A 323 3.23 -15.12 -16.99
N LEU A 324 3.82 -15.64 -15.91
CA LEU A 324 3.40 -15.31 -14.54
C LEU A 324 3.39 -13.79 -14.31
N LEU A 325 4.32 -13.07 -14.90
CA LEU A 325 4.47 -11.62 -14.74
C LEU A 325 3.29 -10.82 -15.32
N ASP A 326 2.51 -11.38 -16.27
CA ASP A 326 1.30 -10.74 -16.79
C ASP A 326 0.22 -10.61 -15.71
N SER A 327 0.24 -11.49 -14.71
CA SER A 327 -0.66 -11.42 -13.57
C SER A 327 -0.46 -10.17 -12.72
N TYR A 328 0.69 -9.52 -12.75
CA TYR A 328 0.94 -8.26 -12.06
C TYR A 328 0.00 -7.17 -12.55
N GLU A 329 -0.01 -6.91 -13.86
CA GLU A 329 -0.92 -5.92 -14.45
C GLU A 329 -2.38 -6.30 -14.23
N ALA A 330 -2.75 -7.56 -14.48
CA ALA A 330 -4.13 -8.03 -14.34
C ALA A 330 -4.69 -7.84 -12.91
N GLU A 331 -3.86 -8.03 -11.87
CA GLU A 331 -4.26 -7.86 -10.48
C GLU A 331 -4.23 -6.41 -10.02
N ARG A 332 -3.25 -5.60 -10.47
CA ARG A 332 -2.99 -4.28 -9.89
C ARG A 332 -3.69 -3.14 -10.64
N ILE A 333 -3.78 -3.18 -11.97
CA ILE A 333 -4.36 -2.07 -12.74
C ILE A 333 -5.86 -1.88 -12.45
N GLY A 334 -6.60 -2.99 -12.30
CA GLY A 334 -8.02 -2.95 -11.94
C GLY A 334 -8.25 -2.33 -10.57
N PHE A 335 -7.40 -2.65 -9.60
CA PHE A 335 -7.42 -2.05 -8.27
C PHE A 335 -7.09 -0.56 -8.33
N ALA A 336 -5.99 -0.16 -9.01
CA ALA A 336 -5.60 1.23 -9.14
C ALA A 336 -6.70 2.08 -9.78
N ARG A 337 -7.37 1.60 -10.83
CA ARG A 337 -8.51 2.29 -11.47
C ARG A 337 -9.69 2.46 -10.51
N ARG A 338 -10.05 1.43 -9.74
CA ARG A 338 -11.13 1.53 -8.73
C ARG A 338 -10.75 2.49 -7.61
N LEU A 339 -9.51 2.44 -7.14
CA LEU A 339 -9.01 3.33 -6.09
C LEU A 339 -9.06 4.79 -6.55
N VAL A 340 -8.53 5.10 -7.74
CA VAL A 340 -8.59 6.45 -8.32
C VAL A 340 -10.04 6.91 -8.44
N ALA A 341 -10.94 6.09 -8.98
CA ALA A 341 -12.35 6.47 -9.13
C ALA A 341 -13.07 6.67 -7.77
N THR A 342 -12.72 5.89 -6.75
CA THR A 342 -13.34 6.00 -5.41
C THR A 342 -12.81 7.22 -4.67
N THR A 343 -11.49 7.41 -4.65
CA THR A 343 -10.86 8.56 -4.01
C THR A 343 -11.24 9.87 -4.72
N ASP A 344 -11.43 9.83 -6.04
CA ASP A 344 -11.91 10.97 -6.83
C ASP A 344 -13.33 11.39 -6.42
N ARG A 345 -14.25 10.43 -6.24
CA ARG A 345 -15.62 10.71 -5.77
C ARG A 345 -15.64 11.32 -4.37
N VAL A 346 -14.89 10.74 -3.43
CA VAL A 346 -14.79 11.27 -2.07
C VAL A 346 -14.18 12.66 -2.08
N PHE A 347 -13.11 12.82 -2.82
CA PHE A 347 -12.39 14.08 -2.92
C PHE A 347 -13.23 15.18 -3.59
N SER A 348 -13.91 14.85 -4.70
CA SER A 348 -14.84 15.76 -5.38
C SER A 348 -15.99 16.15 -4.46
N PHE A 349 -16.53 15.25 -3.64
CA PHE A 349 -17.54 15.57 -2.64
C PHE A 349 -17.02 16.57 -1.59
N VAL A 350 -15.80 16.36 -1.09
CA VAL A 350 -15.18 17.21 -0.07
C VAL A 350 -14.83 18.60 -0.62
N THR A 351 -14.42 18.69 -1.90
CA THR A 351 -13.91 19.93 -2.51
C THR A 351 -14.89 20.61 -3.47
N ALA A 352 -16.07 20.01 -3.72
CA ALA A 352 -17.07 20.58 -4.61
C ALA A 352 -17.56 21.96 -4.12
N GLU A 353 -17.67 22.91 -5.02
CA GLU A 353 -18.15 24.25 -4.77
C GLU A 353 -19.64 24.41 -5.13
N GLY A 354 -20.30 25.33 -4.44
CA GLY A 354 -21.67 25.71 -4.71
C GLY A 354 -22.69 25.29 -3.65
N ARG A 355 -23.84 25.98 -3.63
CA ARG A 355 -24.87 25.89 -2.57
C ARG A 355 -25.36 24.45 -2.30
N ILE A 356 -25.46 23.63 -3.33
CA ILE A 356 -25.90 22.23 -3.19
C ILE A 356 -24.83 21.40 -2.48
N ALA A 357 -23.57 21.51 -2.89
CA ALA A 357 -22.45 20.82 -2.27
C ALA A 357 -22.30 21.24 -0.79
N ASP A 358 -22.44 22.53 -0.51
CA ASP A 358 -22.38 23.05 0.86
C ASP A 358 -23.52 22.53 1.74
N ILE A 359 -24.74 22.44 1.22
CA ILE A 359 -25.87 21.84 1.94
C ILE A 359 -25.61 20.35 2.21
N LEU A 360 -25.11 19.62 1.21
CA LEU A 360 -24.80 18.20 1.36
C LEU A 360 -23.72 17.99 2.42
N ARG A 361 -22.63 18.75 2.41
CA ARG A 361 -21.53 18.61 3.39
C ARG A 361 -21.92 19.06 4.78
N THR A 362 -22.59 20.23 4.89
CA THR A 362 -22.80 20.89 6.20
C THR A 362 -24.11 20.55 6.88
N ARG A 363 -25.10 20.03 6.15
CA ARG A 363 -26.41 19.67 6.71
C ARG A 363 -26.77 18.19 6.54
N VAL A 364 -26.46 17.58 5.40
CA VAL A 364 -26.87 16.21 5.09
C VAL A 364 -25.86 15.21 5.64
N ALA A 365 -24.57 15.36 5.30
CA ALA A 365 -23.52 14.45 5.72
C ALA A 365 -23.39 14.34 7.25
N PRO A 366 -23.46 15.43 8.05
CA PRO A 366 -23.38 15.34 9.52
C PRO A 366 -24.53 14.57 10.17
N VAL A 367 -25.66 14.43 9.48
CA VAL A 367 -26.83 13.65 9.96
C VAL A 367 -26.76 12.22 9.44
N LEU A 368 -26.33 12.01 8.20
CA LEU A 368 -26.30 10.69 7.58
C LEU A 368 -25.10 9.86 8.04
N ILE A 369 -23.91 10.45 8.13
CA ILE A 369 -22.70 9.71 8.51
C ILE A 369 -22.86 9.05 9.89
N PRO A 370 -23.25 9.75 10.96
CA PRO A 370 -23.48 9.12 12.26
C PRO A 370 -24.54 8.01 12.22
N LYS A 371 -25.63 8.20 11.45
CA LYS A 371 -26.68 7.18 11.31
C LYS A 371 -26.21 5.94 10.58
N ILE A 372 -25.46 6.12 9.49
CA ILE A 372 -24.91 5.00 8.72
C ILE A 372 -23.86 4.25 9.54
N THR A 373 -23.01 4.97 10.24
CA THR A 373 -21.96 4.38 11.08
C THR A 373 -22.48 3.77 12.41
N GLN A 374 -23.77 3.87 12.72
CA GLN A 374 -24.40 3.07 13.78
C GLN A 374 -24.50 1.59 13.39
N PHE A 375 -24.58 1.28 12.08
CA PHE A 375 -24.62 -0.09 11.60
C PHE A 375 -23.21 -0.68 11.55
N GLU A 376 -23.01 -1.82 12.21
CA GLU A 376 -21.73 -2.54 12.26
C GLU A 376 -21.19 -2.86 10.86
N ILE A 377 -22.04 -3.37 9.97
CA ILE A 377 -21.69 -3.69 8.59
C ILE A 377 -21.10 -2.47 7.85
N ALA A 378 -21.67 -1.28 8.06
CA ALA A 378 -21.17 -0.08 7.39
C ALA A 378 -19.82 0.38 7.96
N ARG A 379 -19.64 0.29 9.27
CA ARG A 379 -18.35 0.58 9.93
C ARG A 379 -17.27 -0.40 9.46
N GLU A 380 -17.59 -1.70 9.46
CA GLU A 380 -16.68 -2.73 9.01
C GLU A 380 -16.28 -2.53 7.55
N TYR A 381 -17.23 -2.25 6.66
CA TYR A 381 -16.96 -1.96 5.25
C TYR A 381 -16.03 -0.73 5.09
N LEU A 382 -16.28 0.34 5.84
CA LEU A 382 -15.44 1.54 5.84
C LEU A 382 -14.02 1.21 6.31
N PHE A 383 -13.90 0.51 7.43
CA PHE A 383 -12.59 0.08 7.97
C PHE A 383 -11.84 -0.80 6.97
N ARG A 384 -12.48 -1.85 6.44
CA ARG A 384 -11.88 -2.75 5.45
C ARG A 384 -11.39 -2.00 4.20
N THR A 385 -12.11 -0.95 3.80
CA THR A 385 -11.76 -0.12 2.63
C THR A 385 -10.55 0.76 2.93
N VAL A 386 -10.57 1.51 4.02
CA VAL A 386 -9.48 2.42 4.38
C VAL A 386 -8.21 1.65 4.73
N SER A 387 -8.32 0.55 5.48
CA SER A 387 -7.19 -0.29 5.87
C SER A 387 -6.62 -1.17 4.75
N GLN A 388 -7.23 -1.17 3.56
CA GLN A 388 -6.90 -1.98 2.38
C GLN A 388 -7.04 -3.50 2.57
N ILE A 389 -7.66 -3.97 3.66
CA ILE A 389 -7.88 -5.42 3.87
C ILE A 389 -9.03 -6.00 3.04
N ILE A 390 -9.85 -5.15 2.43
CA ILE A 390 -10.89 -5.56 1.47
C ILE A 390 -10.31 -5.96 0.10
N LEU A 391 -9.05 -5.62 -0.15
CA LEU A 391 -8.43 -5.89 -1.44
C LEU A 391 -8.37 -7.38 -1.73
N ASN A 392 -8.90 -7.77 -2.88
CA ASN A 392 -8.87 -9.14 -3.37
C ASN A 392 -8.59 -9.20 -4.88
N TYR A 393 -8.21 -10.39 -5.33
CA TYR A 393 -7.91 -10.74 -6.72
C TYR A 393 -8.80 -11.89 -7.24
N ARG A 394 -10.06 -12.00 -6.75
CA ARG A 394 -10.98 -13.14 -7.05
C ARG A 394 -11.13 -13.41 -8.55
N HIS A 395 -11.03 -12.39 -9.38
CA HIS A 395 -11.09 -12.49 -10.85
C HIS A 395 -9.69 -12.49 -11.50
N GLY A 396 -8.64 -12.60 -10.69
CA GLY A 396 -7.27 -12.67 -11.17
C GLY A 396 -6.93 -14.03 -11.77
N PRO A 397 -5.92 -14.08 -12.64
CA PRO A 397 -5.56 -15.32 -13.33
C PRO A 397 -5.03 -16.42 -12.38
N LEU A 398 -4.58 -16.05 -11.16
CA LEU A 398 -4.03 -16.99 -10.18
C LEU A 398 -5.03 -17.39 -9.09
N SER A 399 -6.32 -17.16 -9.30
CA SER A 399 -7.36 -17.34 -8.26
C SER A 399 -8.28 -18.50 -8.64
N ARG A 400 -8.41 -19.49 -7.74
CA ARG A 400 -9.24 -20.70 -7.97
C ARG A 400 -10.02 -21.10 -6.74
N GLY A 401 -11.25 -21.56 -6.97
CA GLY A 401 -12.09 -22.22 -5.99
C GLY A 401 -12.60 -21.35 -4.86
N ALA A 402 -13.32 -22.00 -3.94
CA ALA A 402 -13.86 -21.39 -2.72
C ALA A 402 -14.05 -22.47 -1.65
N ALA A 403 -13.84 -22.08 -0.38
CA ALA A 403 -14.12 -22.92 0.77
C ALA A 403 -14.63 -22.02 1.91
N GLY A 404 -15.85 -22.28 2.41
CA GLY A 404 -16.59 -21.37 3.26
C GLY A 404 -16.89 -20.05 2.52
N HIS A 405 -16.57 -18.93 3.13
CA HIS A 405 -16.69 -17.60 2.54
C HIS A 405 -15.40 -17.11 1.88
N VAL A 406 -14.33 -17.92 1.92
CA VAL A 406 -13.01 -17.58 1.38
C VAL A 406 -12.86 -18.12 -0.03
N HIS A 407 -12.47 -17.25 -0.95
CA HIS A 407 -12.27 -17.57 -2.36
C HIS A 407 -10.78 -17.47 -2.73
N GLY A 408 -10.40 -18.16 -3.78
CA GLY A 408 -9.12 -17.86 -4.44
C GLY A 408 -9.07 -16.38 -4.83
N GLY A 409 -7.95 -15.72 -4.53
CA GLY A 409 -7.77 -14.28 -4.70
C GLY A 409 -8.07 -13.43 -3.46
N ASP A 410 -8.64 -13.99 -2.42
CA ASP A 410 -8.86 -13.27 -1.17
C ASP A 410 -7.55 -13.12 -0.37
N ARG A 411 -7.44 -12.02 0.36
CA ARG A 411 -6.54 -11.96 1.50
C ARG A 411 -6.96 -13.05 2.49
N LEU A 412 -6.01 -13.85 2.99
CA LEU A 412 -6.32 -14.81 4.05
C LEU A 412 -6.98 -14.08 5.23
N PRO A 413 -8.14 -14.53 5.73
CA PRO A 413 -8.71 -13.99 6.96
C PRO A 413 -7.75 -14.16 8.14
N TRP A 414 -7.59 -13.09 8.92
CA TRP A 414 -6.82 -13.15 10.15
C TRP A 414 -7.65 -13.79 11.26
N VAL A 415 -7.06 -14.74 11.96
CA VAL A 415 -7.68 -15.38 13.12
C VAL A 415 -6.64 -15.53 14.21
N SER A 416 -6.98 -15.15 15.43
CA SER A 416 -6.15 -15.34 16.62
C SER A 416 -6.90 -16.18 17.65
N VAL A 417 -6.26 -17.25 18.10
CA VAL A 417 -6.78 -18.15 19.14
C VAL A 417 -5.72 -18.32 20.22
N GLY A 418 -6.07 -17.97 21.45
CA GLY A 418 -5.16 -18.14 22.59
C GLY A 418 -3.84 -17.36 22.45
N GLY A 419 -3.86 -16.20 21.80
CA GLY A 419 -2.68 -15.35 21.58
C GLY A 419 -1.77 -15.79 20.43
N LYS A 420 -2.14 -16.85 19.68
CA LYS A 420 -1.44 -17.25 18.46
C LYS A 420 -2.31 -16.94 17.25
N ASP A 421 -1.74 -16.33 16.24
CA ASP A 421 -2.43 -16.02 15.00
C ASP A 421 -1.94 -16.87 13.81
N ASN A 422 -2.82 -17.00 12.81
CA ASN A 422 -2.53 -17.75 11.59
C ASN A 422 -1.60 -17.01 10.61
N PHE A 423 -1.24 -15.76 10.89
CA PHE A 423 -0.31 -14.98 10.04
C PHE A 423 1.16 -15.22 10.40
N THR A 424 1.44 -15.84 11.54
CA THR A 424 2.83 -16.09 11.97
C THR A 424 3.60 -16.93 10.93
N SER A 425 2.97 -17.93 10.32
CA SER A 425 3.59 -18.78 9.28
C SER A 425 3.87 -18.00 7.97
N LEU A 426 3.11 -16.94 7.68
CA LEU A 426 3.23 -16.17 6.45
C LEU A 426 4.55 -15.40 6.34
N THR A 427 5.26 -15.21 7.46
CA THR A 427 6.58 -14.54 7.49
C THR A 427 7.65 -15.26 6.68
N ALA A 428 7.44 -16.53 6.34
CA ALA A 428 8.35 -17.33 5.51
C ALA A 428 8.45 -16.85 4.05
N MET A 429 7.51 -16.00 3.57
CA MET A 429 7.48 -15.45 2.19
C MET A 429 7.50 -16.56 1.10
N THR A 430 6.92 -17.70 1.38
CA THR A 430 6.88 -18.85 0.47
C THR A 430 5.46 -19.34 0.22
N TRP A 431 5.29 -20.19 -0.78
CA TRP A 431 4.07 -20.94 -0.96
C TRP A 431 3.87 -21.87 0.24
N GLN A 432 2.66 -21.94 0.77
CA GLN A 432 2.32 -22.77 1.92
C GLN A 432 0.85 -23.15 1.91
N ILE A 433 0.50 -24.20 2.64
CA ILE A 433 -0.88 -24.66 2.78
C ILE A 433 -1.33 -24.49 4.22
N HIS A 434 -2.51 -23.93 4.41
CA HIS A 434 -3.22 -23.90 5.68
C HIS A 434 -4.42 -24.84 5.66
N VAL A 435 -4.60 -25.58 6.75
CA VAL A 435 -5.79 -26.39 7.04
C VAL A 435 -6.27 -26.05 8.44
N TYR A 436 -7.55 -25.76 8.58
CA TYR A 436 -8.20 -25.46 9.85
C TYR A 436 -9.07 -26.67 10.24
N GLY A 437 -8.49 -27.60 10.98
CA GLY A 437 -9.05 -28.90 11.33
C GLY A 437 -8.07 -30.03 11.11
N THR A 438 -8.50 -31.08 10.42
CA THR A 438 -7.69 -32.28 10.20
C THR A 438 -7.37 -32.49 8.72
N PRO A 439 -6.12 -32.37 8.29
CA PRO A 439 -5.73 -32.66 6.91
C PRO A 439 -5.86 -34.15 6.59
N SER A 440 -6.14 -34.51 5.35
CA SER A 440 -6.11 -35.89 4.91
C SER A 440 -4.66 -36.44 4.90
N ALA A 441 -4.51 -37.75 5.04
CA ALA A 441 -3.21 -38.38 4.90
C ALA A 441 -2.58 -38.20 3.53
N GLU A 442 -3.43 -38.16 2.48
CA GLU A 442 -3.00 -37.89 1.10
C GLU A 442 -2.45 -36.51 0.95
N LEU A 443 -3.12 -35.46 1.50
CA LEU A 443 -2.63 -34.08 1.49
C LEU A 443 -1.30 -33.95 2.24
N THR A 444 -1.21 -34.57 3.41
CA THR A 444 0.02 -34.58 4.22
C THR A 444 1.19 -35.19 3.44
N GLY A 445 0.93 -36.35 2.80
CA GLY A 445 1.92 -36.99 1.93
C GLY A 445 2.32 -36.19 0.74
N TRP A 446 1.34 -35.49 0.11
CA TRP A 446 1.61 -34.60 -1.02
C TRP A 446 2.48 -33.41 -0.62
N CYS A 447 2.16 -32.76 0.49
CA CYS A 447 2.94 -31.63 1.02
C CYS A 447 4.40 -32.04 1.31
N ALA A 448 4.59 -33.19 1.95
CA ALA A 448 5.92 -33.72 2.23
C ALA A 448 6.70 -34.05 0.94
N GLY A 449 6.05 -34.69 -0.04
CA GLY A 449 6.65 -35.03 -1.34
C GLY A 449 7.01 -33.83 -2.22
N HIS A 450 6.33 -32.69 -2.03
CA HIS A 450 6.55 -31.46 -2.77
C HIS A 450 7.27 -30.37 -1.94
N TYR A 451 7.69 -30.69 -0.73
CA TYR A 451 8.35 -29.75 0.20
C TYR A 451 7.55 -28.45 0.45
N VAL A 452 6.21 -28.52 0.38
CA VAL A 452 5.33 -27.39 0.65
C VAL A 452 4.99 -27.37 2.13
N PRO A 453 5.26 -26.29 2.87
CA PRO A 453 4.89 -26.17 4.27
C PRO A 453 3.39 -26.35 4.48
N LEU A 454 3.01 -27.28 5.35
CA LEU A 454 1.64 -27.53 5.78
C LEU A 454 1.46 -27.04 7.21
N HIS A 455 0.60 -26.02 7.40
CA HIS A 455 0.24 -25.47 8.69
C HIS A 455 -1.16 -25.92 9.06
N VAL A 456 -1.26 -26.62 10.18
CA VAL A 456 -2.53 -27.18 10.69
C VAL A 456 -2.91 -26.41 11.95
N PHE A 457 -4.13 -25.90 11.97
CA PHE A 457 -4.73 -25.19 13.09
C PHE A 457 -5.93 -25.97 13.62
N ASP A 458 -6.01 -26.17 14.93
CA ASP A 458 -7.18 -26.78 15.55
C ASP A 458 -8.44 -25.99 15.21
N TRP A 459 -9.49 -26.69 14.74
CA TRP A 459 -10.76 -26.03 14.43
C TRP A 459 -11.37 -25.36 15.66
N ARG A 460 -11.79 -24.11 15.50
CA ARG A 460 -12.48 -23.30 16.51
C ARG A 460 -13.57 -22.47 15.84
N SER A 461 -14.54 -21.96 16.65
CA SER A 461 -15.61 -21.09 16.19
C SER A 461 -15.12 -19.79 15.55
N GLU A 462 -13.98 -19.28 15.97
CA GLU A 462 -13.34 -18.09 15.41
C GLU A 462 -12.97 -18.28 13.94
N HIS A 463 -12.60 -19.50 13.52
CA HIS A 463 -12.33 -19.80 12.12
C HIS A 463 -13.61 -19.77 11.28
N GLU A 464 -14.72 -20.30 11.80
CA GLU A 464 -16.03 -20.23 11.15
C GLU A 464 -16.52 -18.79 11.01
N THR A 465 -16.41 -18.00 12.09
CA THR A 465 -16.76 -16.58 12.09
C THR A 465 -15.94 -15.79 11.07
N ALA A 466 -14.66 -16.12 10.90
CA ALA A 466 -13.80 -15.54 9.89
C ALA A 466 -14.11 -16.01 8.45
N GLY A 467 -15.07 -16.93 8.28
CA GLY A 467 -15.51 -17.45 6.99
C GLY A 467 -14.69 -18.61 6.45
N LEU A 468 -13.79 -19.19 7.26
CA LEU A 468 -13.02 -20.38 6.88
C LEU A 468 -13.89 -21.64 6.97
N ALA A 469 -13.58 -22.66 6.17
CA ALA A 469 -14.25 -23.94 6.21
C ALA A 469 -13.38 -24.99 6.93
N ARG A 470 -14.04 -25.85 7.72
CA ARG A 470 -13.36 -26.91 8.43
C ARG A 470 -12.77 -27.94 7.45
N ASP A 471 -11.55 -28.39 7.73
CA ASP A 471 -10.79 -29.39 6.98
C ASP A 471 -10.47 -29.00 5.52
N ALA A 472 -10.83 -27.78 5.10
CA ALA A 472 -10.55 -27.27 3.76
C ALA A 472 -9.07 -26.89 3.58
N VAL A 473 -8.63 -26.93 2.33
CA VAL A 473 -7.27 -26.59 1.92
C VAL A 473 -7.24 -25.15 1.40
N TYR A 474 -6.31 -24.35 1.93
CA TYR A 474 -6.00 -23.01 1.46
C TYR A 474 -4.54 -22.96 1.02
N LEU A 475 -4.29 -22.95 -0.29
CA LEU A 475 -2.96 -22.71 -0.85
C LEU A 475 -2.69 -21.20 -0.84
N LEU A 476 -1.64 -20.78 -0.16
CA LEU A 476 -1.28 -19.39 0.04
C LEU A 476 -0.06 -19.02 -0.78
N ARG A 477 -0.13 -17.85 -1.41
CA ARG A 477 0.95 -17.22 -2.15
C ARG A 477 1.94 -16.54 -1.20
N PRO A 478 3.18 -16.28 -1.64
CA PRO A 478 4.16 -15.53 -0.85
C PRO A 478 3.67 -14.16 -0.36
N ASP A 479 2.79 -13.48 -1.11
CA ASP A 479 2.16 -12.19 -0.76
C ASP A 479 0.89 -12.33 0.08
N THR A 480 0.68 -13.51 0.69
CA THR A 480 -0.39 -13.83 1.66
C THR A 480 -1.81 -13.92 1.11
N TYR A 481 -1.97 -13.89 -0.20
CA TYR A 481 -3.27 -14.12 -0.83
C TYR A 481 -3.54 -15.63 -1.01
N VAL A 482 -4.80 -16.01 -0.89
CA VAL A 482 -5.26 -17.36 -1.19
C VAL A 482 -5.21 -17.55 -2.70
N ALA A 483 -4.41 -18.50 -3.16
CA ALA A 483 -4.34 -18.88 -4.58
C ALA A 483 -5.45 -19.87 -4.93
N LEU A 484 -5.61 -20.87 -4.09
CA LEU A 484 -6.62 -21.92 -4.23
C LEU A 484 -7.30 -22.16 -2.89
N ALA A 485 -8.64 -22.19 -2.89
CA ALA A 485 -9.45 -22.66 -1.78
C ALA A 485 -10.23 -23.91 -2.22
N ASP A 486 -10.09 -25.03 -1.51
CA ASP A 486 -10.69 -26.30 -1.88
C ASP A 486 -11.23 -27.05 -0.67
N THR A 487 -12.50 -27.45 -0.73
CA THR A 487 -13.19 -28.21 0.33
C THR A 487 -12.91 -29.69 0.27
N SER A 488 -12.43 -30.22 -0.86
CA SER A 488 -12.19 -31.66 -1.01
C SER A 488 -10.93 -32.13 -0.33
N GLY A 489 -9.95 -31.23 -0.16
CA GLY A 489 -8.63 -31.56 0.36
C GLY A 489 -7.83 -32.53 -0.53
N ALA A 490 -8.24 -32.71 -1.77
CA ALA A 490 -7.64 -33.67 -2.68
C ALA A 490 -6.35 -33.12 -3.33
N PRO A 491 -5.22 -33.83 -3.28
CA PRO A 491 -3.97 -33.42 -3.93
C PRO A 491 -4.09 -33.14 -5.43
N ASN A 492 -5.04 -33.79 -6.11
CA ASN A 492 -5.26 -33.59 -7.55
C ASN A 492 -5.62 -32.14 -7.88
N THR A 493 -6.35 -31.42 -7.03
CA THR A 493 -6.69 -30.01 -7.23
C THR A 493 -5.42 -29.14 -7.20
N LEU A 494 -4.49 -29.43 -6.28
CA LEU A 494 -3.19 -28.77 -6.19
C LEU A 494 -2.32 -29.07 -7.41
N ASN A 495 -2.24 -30.35 -7.81
CA ASN A 495 -1.49 -30.74 -9.02
C ASN A 495 -2.02 -30.03 -10.28
N HIS A 496 -3.35 -29.99 -10.42
CA HIS A 496 -3.98 -29.29 -11.55
C HIS A 496 -3.66 -27.79 -11.55
N TYR A 497 -3.74 -27.13 -10.38
CA TYR A 497 -3.39 -25.71 -10.21
C TYR A 497 -1.92 -25.46 -10.60
N CYS A 498 -1.00 -26.26 -10.10
CA CYS A 498 0.42 -26.13 -10.41
C CYS A 498 0.73 -26.36 -11.89
N ALA A 499 0.08 -27.34 -12.51
CA ALA A 499 0.24 -27.65 -13.93
C ALA A 499 -0.34 -26.56 -14.83
N GLU A 500 -1.54 -26.04 -14.50
CA GLU A 500 -2.20 -24.93 -15.26
C GLU A 500 -1.31 -23.69 -15.29
N HIS A 501 -0.74 -23.31 -14.15
CA HIS A 501 0.09 -22.12 -14.04
C HIS A 501 1.57 -22.39 -14.29
N ARG A 502 1.98 -23.65 -14.43
CA ARG A 502 3.38 -24.10 -14.55
C ARG A 502 4.26 -23.54 -13.43
N ILE A 503 3.73 -23.51 -12.21
CA ILE A 503 4.42 -23.02 -11.02
C ILE A 503 4.99 -24.20 -10.25
N GLN A 504 6.26 -24.13 -9.90
CA GLN A 504 6.90 -25.04 -8.96
C GLN A 504 6.84 -24.41 -7.58
N LEU A 505 6.15 -25.09 -6.66
CA LEU A 505 5.97 -24.62 -5.28
C LEU A 505 7.18 -24.90 -4.38
N LEU A 506 8.13 -25.68 -4.87
CA LEU A 506 9.36 -26.07 -4.18
C LEU A 506 10.18 -24.85 -3.79
N ASP A 507 10.53 -24.77 -2.53
CA ASP A 507 11.71 -24.07 -2.07
C ASP A 507 12.83 -25.12 -2.02
N ASP A 508 13.58 -25.27 -3.11
CA ASP A 508 14.85 -25.97 -3.06
C ASP A 508 15.75 -25.16 -2.13
N GLY A 509 15.66 -25.45 -0.82
CA GLY A 509 16.52 -24.88 0.20
C GLY A 509 17.97 -24.97 -0.30
N GLY A 510 18.55 -23.81 -0.63
CA GLY A 510 19.76 -23.61 -1.38
C GLY A 510 20.79 -24.73 -1.30
N ARG A 511 21.15 -25.27 -2.45
CA ARG A 511 22.46 -25.86 -2.67
C ARG A 511 23.44 -24.79 -3.09
#